data_e6a89ff70b299de7f4819a28a2f44154
#
_entry.id   e6a89ff70b299de7f4819a28a2f44154
#
_cell.length_a   1.000
_cell.length_b   1.000
_cell.length_c   1.000
_cell.angle_alpha   90.00
_cell.angle_beta   90.00
_cell.angle_gamma   90.00
#
_symmetry.space_group_name_H-M   'P 1'
#
loop_
_entity.id
_entity.type
_entity.pdbx_description
1 polymer ?
#
loop_
_entity_poly.entity_id
_entity_poly.type
_entity_poly.pdbx_seq_one_letter_code
_entity_poly.pdbx_strand_id
1 'polypeptide(L)'
;MWTCLSRPSNFSYESQSMKQITLDQVDPSHYDVIITGGGAGGLLTALALTANGKKVLVIEKENRLGGVWHGYWVDGFRVDQGLHVITRVTRGAFVRFLKNYLSPPPEFVIHDGWEFRVYDKTGPIPSSIGETLRWPLTGWRGRLGLVRIGAKIKTMKLDEMKKYKDISFLEFMESRGATNQVMLDVMQSAIYMAAGVPISEASAYEALRTLKDTDRESSKLASAKRLIFGSSEYDEGYVIGGMEGLIKRVIETIDGDYVLNAPVEQIHEQDGGIIGLTVAGTHIEHSTIVSNIPLWSMDKIVQSTLGTTQEFFERWSTIEPTRGVTLWLGLNKTVIGDRKNRVLVHPNPNRWIVSISSFDPSCAPKGKELVAIAMIAEPGKSVDEHISMMKGNGLAKYYPRILDHIEMEHAQVSYATRAKLIPGQTDLDRPGPRTPIKGLYIVGTDTSGSGVGLQQAAQSADGAVHALMEDAVI
;
A
#
# COMPACT_ATOMS: atom_id res chain seq x y z
N MET A 1 -17.55 8.69 9.24
CA MET A 1 -17.54 7.26 9.64
C MET A 1 -17.96 6.48 8.41
N TRP A 2 -17.02 5.89 7.66
CA TRP A 2 -17.35 5.11 6.48
C TRP A 2 -17.81 3.73 6.96
N THR A 3 -19.08 3.44 6.83
CA THR A 3 -19.60 2.08 7.03
C THR A 3 -19.34 1.31 5.75
N CYS A 4 -18.48 0.30 5.81
CA CYS A 4 -18.27 -0.63 4.71
C CYS A 4 -19.62 -1.23 4.32
N LEU A 5 -19.93 -1.25 3.01
CA LEU A 5 -21.17 -1.86 2.52
C LEU A 5 -21.23 -3.32 3.00
N SER A 6 -22.32 -3.68 3.67
CA SER A 6 -22.55 -5.07 4.07
C SER A 6 -23.07 -5.86 2.86
N ARG A 7 -22.55 -7.07 2.70
CA ARG A 7 -22.97 -8.02 1.68
C ARG A 7 -24.49 -8.22 1.69
N PRO A 8 -25.17 -8.25 0.52
CA PRO A 8 -26.56 -8.70 0.44
C PRO A 8 -26.70 -10.13 0.95
N SER A 9 -27.71 -10.40 1.76
CA SER A 9 -27.91 -11.66 2.50
C SER A 9 -28.22 -12.90 1.64
N ASN A 10 -28.33 -12.77 0.32
CA ASN A 10 -28.83 -13.83 -0.59
C ASN A 10 -27.83 -14.21 -1.71
N PHE A 11 -26.53 -14.19 -1.46
CA PHE A 11 -25.56 -14.58 -2.49
C PHE A 11 -25.34 -16.10 -2.47
N SER A 12 -25.81 -16.82 -3.50
CA SER A 12 -25.43 -18.20 -3.79
C SER A 12 -24.13 -18.20 -4.59
N TYR A 13 -23.10 -18.89 -4.09
CA TYR A 13 -21.85 -19.14 -4.82
C TYR A 13 -22.08 -20.20 -5.92
N GLU A 14 -22.43 -19.78 -7.11
CA GLU A 14 -21.96 -20.47 -8.30
C GLU A 14 -20.63 -19.79 -8.66
N SER A 15 -19.55 -20.54 -8.75
CA SER A 15 -18.21 -20.00 -9.02
C SER A 15 -18.13 -19.47 -10.45
N GLN A 16 -18.48 -18.20 -10.63
CA GLN A 16 -18.22 -17.47 -11.84
C GLN A 16 -16.88 -16.77 -11.63
N SER A 17 -15.89 -17.11 -12.44
CA SER A 17 -14.59 -16.43 -12.44
C SER A 17 -14.57 -15.43 -13.59
N MET A 18 -13.79 -14.36 -13.44
CA MET A 18 -13.56 -13.43 -14.56
C MET A 18 -13.12 -14.17 -15.81
N LYS A 19 -13.69 -13.82 -16.95
CA LYS A 19 -13.33 -14.41 -18.26
C LYS A 19 -12.46 -13.44 -19.03
N GLN A 20 -11.35 -13.93 -19.55
CA GLN A 20 -10.58 -13.20 -20.53
C GLN A 20 -11.30 -13.23 -21.86
N ILE A 21 -11.53 -12.04 -22.42
CA ILE A 21 -12.08 -11.85 -23.76
C ILE A 21 -11.11 -10.99 -24.59
N THR A 22 -11.31 -10.96 -25.88
CA THR A 22 -10.58 -10.08 -26.79
C THR A 22 -11.37 -8.79 -27.03
N LEU A 23 -10.70 -7.74 -27.48
CA LEU A 23 -11.30 -6.42 -27.63
C LEU A 23 -12.47 -6.41 -28.65
N ASP A 24 -12.38 -7.24 -29.69
CA ASP A 24 -13.43 -7.42 -30.70
C ASP A 24 -14.68 -8.17 -30.19
N GLN A 25 -14.59 -8.82 -29.04
CA GLN A 25 -15.72 -9.49 -28.37
C GLN A 25 -16.43 -8.56 -27.38
N VAL A 26 -15.95 -7.34 -27.16
CA VAL A 26 -16.55 -6.41 -26.21
C VAL A 26 -17.87 -5.86 -26.80
N ASP A 27 -18.98 -6.20 -26.15
CA ASP A 27 -20.27 -5.50 -26.33
C ASP A 27 -20.46 -4.55 -25.14
N PRO A 28 -20.28 -3.22 -25.34
CA PRO A 28 -20.36 -2.26 -24.24
C PRO A 28 -21.71 -2.25 -23.51
N SER A 29 -22.79 -2.58 -24.22
CA SER A 29 -24.16 -2.62 -23.67
C SER A 29 -24.36 -3.72 -22.62
N HIS A 30 -23.42 -4.66 -22.55
CA HIS A 30 -23.45 -5.79 -21.62
C HIS A 30 -22.97 -5.42 -20.20
N TYR A 31 -22.32 -4.27 -20.04
CA TYR A 31 -21.68 -3.87 -18.80
C TYR A 31 -22.34 -2.63 -18.17
N ASP A 32 -22.49 -2.65 -16.85
CA ASP A 32 -22.93 -1.48 -16.09
C ASP A 32 -21.77 -0.48 -15.91
N VAL A 33 -20.53 -1.00 -15.79
CA VAL A 33 -19.33 -0.20 -15.53
C VAL A 33 -18.13 -0.77 -16.28
N ILE A 34 -17.37 0.11 -16.93
CA ILE A 34 -16.03 -0.21 -17.44
C ILE A 34 -14.98 0.28 -16.45
N ILE A 35 -14.05 -0.60 -16.07
CA ILE A 35 -12.95 -0.30 -15.17
C ILE A 35 -11.66 -0.27 -15.97
N THR A 36 -10.95 0.85 -15.96
CA THR A 36 -9.67 0.99 -16.65
C THR A 36 -8.49 0.83 -15.68
N GLY A 37 -7.67 -0.19 -15.91
CA GLY A 37 -6.56 -0.58 -15.05
C GLY A 37 -6.92 -1.68 -14.05
N GLY A 38 -6.37 -2.88 -14.27
CA GLY A 38 -6.55 -4.08 -13.46
C GLY A 38 -5.62 -4.16 -12.23
N GLY A 39 -5.19 -3.02 -11.67
CA GLY A 39 -4.46 -2.97 -10.41
C GLY A 39 -5.36 -3.16 -9.18
N ALA A 40 -4.81 -3.00 -7.98
CA ALA A 40 -5.53 -3.27 -6.73
C ALA A 40 -6.83 -2.45 -6.60
N GLY A 41 -6.81 -1.15 -6.89
CA GLY A 41 -8.02 -0.31 -6.84
C GLY A 41 -9.11 -0.79 -7.80
N GLY A 42 -8.74 -1.07 -9.06
CA GLY A 42 -9.67 -1.57 -10.08
C GLY A 42 -10.27 -2.93 -9.74
N LEU A 43 -9.44 -3.90 -9.34
CA LEU A 43 -9.92 -5.25 -9.00
C LEU A 43 -10.77 -5.27 -7.72
N LEU A 44 -10.43 -4.48 -6.70
CA LEU A 44 -11.27 -4.37 -5.51
C LEU A 44 -12.61 -3.68 -5.83
N THR A 45 -12.60 -2.68 -6.72
CA THR A 45 -13.85 -2.06 -7.20
C THR A 45 -14.69 -3.06 -7.99
N ALA A 46 -14.09 -3.82 -8.91
CA ALA A 46 -14.77 -4.88 -9.65
C ALA A 46 -15.41 -5.92 -8.71
N LEU A 47 -14.64 -6.37 -7.70
CA LEU A 47 -15.11 -7.33 -6.70
C LEU A 47 -16.34 -6.82 -5.94
N ALA A 48 -16.33 -5.55 -5.53
CA ALA A 48 -17.47 -4.96 -4.81
C ALA A 48 -18.68 -4.75 -5.72
N LEU A 49 -18.48 -4.29 -6.95
CA LEU A 49 -19.57 -4.07 -7.91
C LEU A 49 -20.26 -5.38 -8.28
N THR A 50 -19.49 -6.41 -8.61
CA THR A 50 -20.07 -7.72 -8.99
C THR A 50 -20.76 -8.41 -7.82
N ALA A 51 -20.24 -8.24 -6.60
CA ALA A 51 -20.94 -8.69 -5.39
C ALA A 51 -22.28 -7.96 -5.15
N ASN A 52 -22.50 -6.80 -5.76
CA ASN A 52 -23.76 -6.07 -5.79
C ASN A 52 -24.56 -6.31 -7.09
N GLY A 53 -24.25 -7.35 -7.84
CA GLY A 53 -24.99 -7.77 -9.03
C GLY A 53 -24.72 -6.93 -10.28
N LYS A 54 -23.65 -6.14 -10.31
CA LYS A 54 -23.27 -5.31 -11.46
C LYS A 54 -22.36 -6.06 -12.40
N LYS A 55 -22.52 -5.88 -13.70
CA LYS A 55 -21.66 -6.43 -14.74
C LYS A 55 -20.51 -5.48 -15.01
N VAL A 56 -19.30 -5.99 -14.96
CA VAL A 56 -18.08 -5.19 -15.12
C VAL A 56 -17.19 -5.72 -16.22
N LEU A 57 -16.57 -4.79 -16.95
CA LEU A 57 -15.43 -5.06 -17.84
C LEU A 57 -14.18 -4.41 -17.26
N VAL A 58 -13.11 -5.18 -17.09
CA VAL A 58 -11.80 -4.64 -16.69
C VAL A 58 -10.87 -4.59 -17.91
N ILE A 59 -10.34 -3.41 -18.21
CA ILE A 59 -9.41 -3.18 -19.33
C ILE A 59 -8.03 -2.93 -18.75
N GLU A 60 -7.04 -3.76 -19.10
CA GLU A 60 -5.67 -3.71 -18.59
C GLU A 60 -4.66 -3.63 -19.75
N LYS A 61 -3.70 -2.71 -19.65
CA LYS A 61 -2.65 -2.50 -20.66
C LYS A 61 -1.58 -3.60 -20.67
N GLU A 62 -1.35 -4.21 -19.52
CA GLU A 62 -0.36 -5.27 -19.37
C GLU A 62 -0.93 -6.63 -19.80
N ASN A 63 -0.04 -7.61 -19.89
CA ASN A 63 -0.41 -9.00 -20.23
C ASN A 63 -0.99 -9.80 -19.05
N ARG A 64 -1.28 -9.14 -17.92
CA ARG A 64 -1.86 -9.75 -16.70
C ARG A 64 -2.56 -8.70 -15.84
N LEU A 65 -3.49 -9.17 -15.02
CA LEU A 65 -4.10 -8.38 -13.95
C LEU A 65 -3.20 -8.29 -12.72
N GLY A 66 -3.45 -7.31 -11.85
CA GLY A 66 -2.81 -7.12 -10.55
C GLY A 66 -1.94 -5.89 -10.45
N GLY A 67 -1.43 -5.37 -11.54
CA GLY A 67 -0.49 -4.26 -11.50
C GLY A 67 0.75 -4.62 -10.67
N VAL A 68 1.04 -3.82 -9.64
CA VAL A 68 2.13 -4.11 -8.67
C VAL A 68 1.70 -5.07 -7.55
N TRP A 69 0.43 -5.40 -7.47
CA TRP A 69 -0.12 -6.35 -6.51
C TRP A 69 -0.12 -7.76 -7.11
N HIS A 70 1.05 -8.39 -7.20
CA HIS A 70 1.20 -9.76 -7.69
C HIS A 70 2.49 -10.40 -7.16
N GLY A 71 2.63 -11.72 -7.39
CA GLY A 71 3.83 -12.50 -7.13
C GLY A 71 4.14 -13.42 -8.30
N TYR A 72 5.35 -13.95 -8.33
CA TYR A 72 5.82 -14.89 -9.34
C TYR A 72 7.01 -15.72 -8.84
N TRP A 73 7.39 -16.76 -9.58
CA TRP A 73 8.44 -17.68 -9.19
C TRP A 73 9.76 -17.33 -9.88
N VAL A 74 10.85 -17.37 -9.11
CA VAL A 74 12.24 -17.23 -9.58
C VAL A 74 13.06 -18.32 -8.94
N ASP A 75 13.65 -19.21 -9.75
CA ASP A 75 14.52 -20.30 -9.32
C ASP A 75 13.96 -21.16 -8.15
N GLY A 76 12.65 -21.41 -8.17
CA GLY A 76 11.95 -22.17 -7.14
C GLY A 76 11.56 -21.40 -5.87
N PHE A 77 11.75 -20.07 -5.85
CA PHE A 77 11.28 -19.16 -4.81
C PHE A 77 10.14 -18.30 -5.31
N ARG A 78 9.07 -18.13 -4.52
CA ARG A 78 7.97 -17.25 -4.85
C ARG A 78 8.24 -15.86 -4.28
N VAL A 79 8.46 -14.90 -5.16
CA VAL A 79 8.68 -13.49 -4.81
C VAL A 79 7.43 -12.66 -5.12
N ASP A 80 7.16 -11.66 -4.29
CA ASP A 80 6.13 -10.66 -4.58
C ASP A 80 6.76 -9.47 -5.33
N GLN A 81 5.95 -8.70 -6.03
CA GLN A 81 6.41 -7.43 -6.65
C GLN A 81 6.61 -6.36 -5.58
N GLY A 82 7.79 -6.30 -5.01
CA GLY A 82 8.10 -5.50 -3.83
C GLY A 82 7.79 -6.21 -2.50
N LEU A 83 8.15 -5.60 -1.40
CA LEU A 83 7.90 -6.16 -0.07
C LEU A 83 6.46 -5.88 0.40
N HIS A 84 5.67 -6.93 0.56
CA HIS A 84 4.28 -6.85 0.98
C HIS A 84 4.06 -7.36 2.42
N VAL A 85 4.62 -6.68 3.41
CA VAL A 85 4.15 -6.81 4.80
C VAL A 85 2.95 -5.87 4.95
N ILE A 86 1.76 -6.44 5.07
CA ILE A 86 0.50 -5.69 5.11
C ILE A 86 0.26 -5.20 6.53
N THR A 87 0.02 -3.90 6.68
CA THR A 87 -0.36 -3.31 7.96
C THR A 87 -1.83 -3.54 8.28
N ARG A 88 -2.18 -3.59 9.58
CA ARG A 88 -3.58 -3.67 10.06
C ARG A 88 -4.34 -4.90 9.54
N VAL A 89 -3.68 -6.06 9.53
CA VAL A 89 -4.26 -7.32 9.02
C VAL A 89 -5.42 -7.86 9.87
N THR A 90 -5.61 -7.35 11.08
CA THR A 90 -6.75 -7.76 11.94
C THR A 90 -7.99 -6.87 11.73
N ARG A 91 -7.81 -5.58 11.38
CA ARG A 91 -8.87 -4.56 11.42
C ARG A 91 -8.80 -3.50 10.30
N GLY A 92 -7.78 -3.52 9.46
CA GLY A 92 -7.59 -2.54 8.38
C GLY A 92 -8.70 -2.58 7.33
N ALA A 93 -8.84 -1.51 6.58
CA ALA A 93 -9.85 -1.39 5.53
C ALA A 93 -9.73 -2.51 4.49
N PHE A 94 -8.50 -2.84 4.08
CA PHE A 94 -8.24 -3.90 3.12
C PHE A 94 -8.74 -5.26 3.61
N VAL A 95 -8.40 -5.65 4.84
CA VAL A 95 -8.81 -6.96 5.37
C VAL A 95 -10.30 -7.01 5.65
N ARG A 96 -10.91 -5.92 6.14
CA ARG A 96 -12.38 -5.84 6.25
C ARG A 96 -13.04 -6.00 4.89
N PHE A 97 -12.52 -5.31 3.86
CA PHE A 97 -12.99 -5.42 2.49
C PHE A 97 -12.93 -6.87 2.00
N LEU A 98 -11.78 -7.54 2.14
CA LEU A 98 -11.63 -8.94 1.72
C LEU A 98 -12.57 -9.89 2.49
N LYS A 99 -12.75 -9.67 3.80
CA LYS A 99 -13.69 -10.47 4.61
C LYS A 99 -15.14 -10.32 4.18
N ASN A 100 -15.51 -9.15 3.64
CA ASN A 100 -16.87 -8.93 3.14
C ASN A 100 -17.14 -9.67 1.82
N TYR A 101 -16.13 -9.83 1.00
CA TYR A 101 -16.31 -10.32 -0.37
C TYR A 101 -15.69 -11.69 -0.67
N LEU A 102 -14.71 -12.15 0.12
CA LEU A 102 -14.08 -13.47 -0.05
C LEU A 102 -14.51 -14.47 1.02
N SER A 103 -14.87 -15.67 0.59
CA SER A 103 -15.19 -16.79 1.48
C SER A 103 -14.47 -18.06 1.03
N PRO A 104 -13.70 -18.72 1.94
CA PRO A 104 -13.29 -18.24 3.25
C PRO A 104 -12.41 -16.97 3.13
N PRO A 105 -12.28 -16.13 4.17
CA PRO A 105 -11.38 -14.99 4.12
C PRO A 105 -9.91 -15.45 3.99
N PRO A 106 -9.00 -14.61 3.45
CA PRO A 106 -7.58 -14.96 3.39
C PRO A 106 -6.97 -15.05 4.79
N GLU A 107 -6.01 -15.95 4.94
CA GLU A 107 -5.27 -16.15 6.18
C GLU A 107 -4.01 -15.29 6.18
N PHE A 108 -3.75 -14.62 7.31
CA PHE A 108 -2.57 -13.80 7.52
C PHE A 108 -1.77 -14.31 8.70
N VAL A 109 -0.46 -14.43 8.52
CA VAL A 109 0.48 -14.67 9.62
C VAL A 109 1.01 -13.32 10.10
N ILE A 110 0.75 -13.01 11.37
CA ILE A 110 1.18 -11.77 12.02
C ILE A 110 2.62 -11.92 12.48
N HIS A 111 3.43 -10.87 12.33
CA HIS A 111 4.81 -10.90 12.80
C HIS A 111 4.90 -10.75 14.33
N ASP A 112 6.01 -11.24 14.90
CA ASP A 112 6.23 -11.22 16.36
C ASP A 112 6.84 -9.90 16.87
N GLY A 113 7.15 -8.97 15.97
CA GLY A 113 7.64 -7.64 16.33
C GLY A 113 8.60 -7.02 15.33
N TRP A 114 8.87 -5.75 15.60
CA TRP A 114 9.87 -4.97 14.91
C TRP A 114 11.16 -4.97 15.71
N GLU A 115 12.29 -5.20 15.06
CA GLU A 115 13.60 -5.11 15.67
C GLU A 115 14.43 -4.05 14.97
N PHE A 116 14.84 -3.02 15.72
CA PHE A 116 15.76 -2.01 15.23
C PHE A 116 17.21 -2.41 15.48
N ARG A 117 18.06 -2.19 14.48
CA ARG A 117 19.50 -2.24 14.63
C ARG A 117 20.10 -0.87 14.37
N VAL A 118 20.52 -0.21 15.43
CA VAL A 118 21.17 1.09 15.37
C VAL A 118 22.61 0.94 15.88
N TYR A 119 23.57 1.18 15.00
CA TYR A 119 24.99 0.91 15.25
C TYR A 119 25.22 -0.56 15.65
N ASP A 120 25.83 -0.81 16.80
CA ASP A 120 26.10 -2.16 17.31
C ASP A 120 25.02 -2.69 18.27
N LYS A 121 23.93 -1.93 18.44
CA LYS A 121 22.86 -2.26 19.36
C LYS A 121 21.62 -2.74 18.60
N THR A 122 21.00 -3.74 19.16
CA THR A 122 19.73 -4.29 18.67
C THR A 122 18.68 -4.18 19.77
N GLY A 123 17.47 -3.84 19.42
CA GLY A 123 16.36 -3.80 20.37
C GLY A 123 15.01 -3.70 19.68
N PRO A 124 13.96 -4.25 20.33
CA PRO A 124 12.61 -4.14 19.82
C PRO A 124 12.13 -2.68 19.83
N ILE A 125 11.11 -2.37 19.02
CA ILE A 125 10.42 -1.09 19.16
C ILE A 125 9.68 -1.09 20.50
N PRO A 126 9.89 -0.07 21.35
CA PRO A 126 9.20 -0.01 22.61
C PRO A 126 7.70 0.28 22.40
N SER A 127 6.85 -0.53 23.00
CA SER A 127 5.39 -0.41 22.92
C SER A 127 4.78 0.38 24.09
N SER A 128 5.58 0.63 25.13
CA SER A 128 5.16 1.33 26.38
C SER A 128 6.14 2.39 26.84
N ILE A 129 5.68 3.28 27.72
CA ILE A 129 6.55 4.26 28.38
C ILE A 129 7.68 3.55 29.14
N GLY A 130 7.34 2.47 29.87
CA GLY A 130 8.32 1.72 30.66
C GLY A 130 9.42 1.09 29.79
N GLU A 131 9.05 0.51 28.65
CA GLU A 131 10.00 -0.02 27.68
C GLU A 131 10.83 1.08 27.04
N THR A 132 10.21 2.21 26.67
CA THR A 132 10.92 3.37 26.11
C THR A 132 11.99 3.91 27.07
N LEU A 133 11.66 4.00 28.37
CA LEU A 133 12.61 4.48 29.38
C LEU A 133 13.78 3.52 29.64
N ARG A 134 13.62 2.22 29.33
CA ARG A 134 14.68 1.21 29.43
C ARG A 134 15.36 0.89 28.10
N TRP A 135 14.91 1.53 27.00
CA TRP A 135 15.36 1.18 25.66
C TRP A 135 16.86 1.37 25.46
N PRO A 136 17.59 0.33 25.02
CA PRO A 136 19.04 0.36 25.03
C PRO A 136 19.66 1.19 23.89
N LEU A 137 18.86 1.51 22.83
CA LEU A 137 19.38 2.13 21.62
C LEU A 137 19.72 3.61 21.76
N THR A 138 19.19 4.31 22.78
CA THR A 138 19.48 5.72 23.02
C THR A 138 19.73 6.04 24.49
N GLY A 139 20.40 7.17 24.77
CA GLY A 139 20.62 7.66 26.12
C GLY A 139 19.35 8.22 26.77
N TRP A 140 19.41 8.58 28.06
CA TRP A 140 18.26 9.01 28.86
C TRP A 140 17.52 10.23 28.28
N ARG A 141 18.24 11.18 27.67
CA ARG A 141 17.65 12.37 27.02
C ARG A 141 16.80 11.97 25.80
N GLY A 142 17.32 11.05 24.97
CA GLY A 142 16.58 10.51 23.83
C GLY A 142 15.34 9.72 24.25
N ARG A 143 15.43 8.93 25.32
CA ARG A 143 14.30 8.19 25.90
C ARG A 143 13.18 9.12 26.37
N LEU A 144 13.54 10.18 27.10
CA LEU A 144 12.57 11.20 27.53
C LEU A 144 11.95 11.94 26.34
N GLY A 145 12.74 12.24 25.29
CA GLY A 145 12.24 12.82 24.04
C GLY A 145 11.21 11.94 23.38
N LEU A 146 11.50 10.65 23.22
CA LEU A 146 10.55 9.65 22.66
C LEU A 146 9.27 9.55 23.47
N VAL A 147 9.36 9.51 24.81
CA VAL A 147 8.17 9.50 25.68
C VAL A 147 7.31 10.75 25.48
N ARG A 148 7.92 11.93 25.47
CA ARG A 148 7.20 13.21 25.29
C ARG A 148 6.49 13.27 23.92
N ILE A 149 7.20 12.92 22.85
CA ILE A 149 6.66 12.92 21.50
C ILE A 149 5.56 11.85 21.36
N GLY A 150 5.81 10.64 21.81
CA GLY A 150 4.82 9.56 21.77
C GLY A 150 3.55 9.90 22.56
N ALA A 151 3.68 10.49 23.76
CA ALA A 151 2.52 10.94 24.54
C ALA A 151 1.74 12.05 23.81
N LYS A 152 2.44 13.02 23.22
CA LYS A 152 1.81 14.10 22.44
C LYS A 152 1.05 13.55 21.23
N ILE A 153 1.67 12.66 20.45
CA ILE A 153 1.03 12.04 19.27
C ILE A 153 -0.23 11.27 19.70
N LYS A 154 -0.14 10.45 20.74
CA LYS A 154 -1.27 9.66 21.23
C LYS A 154 -2.45 10.51 21.74
N THR A 155 -2.18 11.67 22.33
CA THR A 155 -3.22 12.57 22.87
C THR A 155 -3.75 13.58 21.85
N MET A 156 -3.03 13.84 20.77
CA MET A 156 -3.41 14.82 19.74
C MET A 156 -4.69 14.36 19.01
N LYS A 157 -5.65 15.26 18.83
CA LYS A 157 -6.87 14.99 18.05
C LYS A 157 -6.56 15.07 16.55
N LEU A 158 -7.37 14.39 15.73
CA LEU A 158 -7.19 14.40 14.26
C LEU A 158 -7.23 15.81 13.69
N ASP A 159 -8.16 16.65 14.14
CA ASP A 159 -8.26 18.06 13.69
C ASP A 159 -7.07 18.92 14.10
N GLU A 160 -6.40 18.56 15.21
CA GLU A 160 -5.13 19.21 15.59
C GLU A 160 -4.00 18.78 14.65
N MET A 161 -3.98 17.51 14.24
CA MET A 161 -2.97 16.99 13.29
C MET A 161 -3.05 17.64 11.93
N LYS A 162 -4.27 17.92 11.42
CA LYS A 162 -4.49 18.59 10.12
C LYS A 162 -3.76 19.93 9.98
N LYS A 163 -3.50 20.61 11.10
CA LYS A 163 -2.76 21.89 11.12
C LYS A 163 -1.30 21.76 10.69
N TYR A 164 -0.79 20.54 10.66
CA TYR A 164 0.61 20.24 10.33
C TYR A 164 0.75 19.59 8.94
N LYS A 165 -0.27 19.69 8.07
CA LYS A 165 -0.24 19.03 6.76
C LYS A 165 0.81 19.62 5.80
N ASP A 166 1.11 20.90 5.96
CA ASP A 166 1.95 21.68 5.06
C ASP A 166 3.40 21.84 5.55
N ILE A 167 3.77 21.19 6.65
CA ILE A 167 5.14 21.15 7.16
C ILE A 167 5.69 19.71 7.17
N SER A 168 7.01 19.57 7.14
CA SER A 168 7.65 18.28 7.25
C SER A 168 7.57 17.69 8.66
N PHE A 169 7.67 16.36 8.76
CA PHE A 169 7.69 15.71 10.07
C PHE A 169 8.97 16.03 10.86
N LEU A 170 10.09 16.28 10.18
CA LEU A 170 11.31 16.75 10.82
C LEU A 170 11.11 18.12 11.47
N GLU A 171 10.55 19.10 10.74
CA GLU A 171 10.23 20.43 11.30
C GLU A 171 9.28 20.31 12.50
N PHE A 172 8.26 19.45 12.42
CA PHE A 172 7.40 19.18 13.58
C PHE A 172 8.19 18.65 14.78
N MET A 173 9.10 17.69 14.55
CA MET A 173 9.95 17.10 15.60
C MET A 173 10.88 18.15 16.23
N GLU A 174 11.57 18.94 15.41
CA GLU A 174 12.50 19.98 15.83
C GLU A 174 11.80 21.09 16.62
N SER A 175 10.61 21.52 16.20
CA SER A 175 9.78 22.49 16.93
C SER A 175 9.40 22.03 18.34
N ARG A 176 9.56 20.74 18.63
CA ARG A 176 9.35 20.11 19.95
C ARG A 176 10.65 19.76 20.69
N GLY A 177 11.80 20.25 20.19
CA GLY A 177 13.11 20.01 20.79
C GLY A 177 13.64 18.58 20.59
N ALA A 178 13.18 17.89 19.57
CA ALA A 178 13.64 16.56 19.20
C ALA A 178 14.90 16.66 18.34
N THR A 179 16.07 16.73 18.95
CA THR A 179 17.37 16.87 18.27
C THR A 179 18.29 15.65 18.44
N ASN A 180 17.83 14.60 19.12
CA ASN A 180 18.64 13.40 19.31
C ASN A 180 18.65 12.53 18.05
N GLN A 181 19.83 12.30 17.45
CA GLN A 181 19.99 11.59 16.18
C GLN A 181 19.39 10.18 16.20
N VAL A 182 19.59 9.40 17.25
CA VAL A 182 19.01 8.04 17.33
C VAL A 182 17.48 8.09 17.33
N MET A 183 16.89 9.10 17.97
CA MET A 183 15.44 9.29 17.95
C MET A 183 14.96 9.66 16.55
N LEU A 184 15.67 10.55 15.85
CA LEU A 184 15.36 10.91 14.46
C LEU A 184 15.48 9.70 13.53
N ASP A 185 16.55 8.90 13.68
CA ASP A 185 16.76 7.68 12.88
C ASP A 185 15.63 6.66 13.07
N VAL A 186 15.14 6.50 14.30
CA VAL A 186 14.00 5.63 14.60
C VAL A 186 12.71 6.16 13.98
N MET A 187 12.44 7.46 14.12
CA MET A 187 11.27 8.08 13.48
C MET A 187 11.38 8.04 11.96
N GLN A 188 12.57 8.28 11.42
CA GLN A 188 12.88 8.11 10.01
C GLN A 188 12.47 6.73 9.52
N SER A 189 12.90 5.68 10.21
CA SER A 189 12.60 4.30 9.81
C SER A 189 11.12 3.94 9.94
N ALA A 190 10.44 4.47 10.97
CA ALA A 190 9.02 4.24 11.16
C ALA A 190 8.15 4.90 10.06
N ILE A 191 8.56 6.07 9.57
CA ILE A 191 7.79 6.87 8.61
C ILE A 191 8.20 6.60 7.16
N TYR A 192 9.48 6.32 6.91
CA TYR A 192 10.04 6.22 5.56
C TYR A 192 9.28 5.26 4.65
N MET A 193 9.00 4.04 5.10
CA MET A 193 8.25 3.08 4.30
C MET A 193 6.78 3.47 4.14
N ALA A 194 6.20 4.16 5.13
CA ALA A 194 4.82 4.63 5.04
C ALA A 194 4.68 5.85 4.12
N ALA A 195 5.54 6.85 4.27
CA ALA A 195 5.48 8.09 3.50
C ALA A 195 6.08 7.96 2.09
N GLY A 196 7.03 7.03 1.89
CA GLY A 196 7.78 6.90 0.63
C GLY A 196 8.88 7.95 0.44
N VAL A 197 9.18 8.70 1.50
CA VAL A 197 10.17 9.78 1.54
C VAL A 197 10.78 9.89 2.95
N PRO A 198 11.93 10.57 3.11
CA PRO A 198 12.50 10.83 4.44
C PRO A 198 11.61 11.78 5.26
N ILE A 199 11.82 11.79 6.58
CA ILE A 199 11.05 12.66 7.51
C ILE A 199 11.21 14.15 7.23
N SER A 200 12.27 14.56 6.53
CA SER A 200 12.49 15.93 6.08
C SER A 200 11.54 16.36 4.97
N GLU A 201 10.91 15.42 4.28
CA GLU A 201 9.96 15.66 3.18
C GLU A 201 8.55 15.17 3.55
N ALA A 202 8.43 14.14 4.39
CA ALA A 202 7.14 13.57 4.77
C ALA A 202 6.24 14.59 5.47
N SER A 203 4.98 14.71 5.07
CA SER A 203 4.01 15.56 5.76
C SER A 203 3.88 15.14 7.23
N ALA A 204 3.98 16.13 8.13
CA ALA A 204 3.81 15.87 9.55
C ALA A 204 2.42 15.33 9.88
N TYR A 205 1.39 15.76 9.19
CA TYR A 205 0.04 15.22 9.35
C TYR A 205 -0.04 13.72 9.05
N GLU A 206 0.50 13.30 7.92
CA GLU A 206 0.49 11.87 7.52
C GLU A 206 1.34 11.00 8.45
N ALA A 207 2.50 11.51 8.86
CA ALA A 207 3.37 10.85 9.82
C ALA A 207 2.69 10.68 11.19
N LEU A 208 2.05 11.74 11.71
CA LEU A 208 1.31 11.73 12.97
C LEU A 208 0.14 10.73 12.94
N ARG A 209 -0.60 10.67 11.83
CA ARG A 209 -1.68 9.70 11.63
C ARG A 209 -1.16 8.27 11.62
N THR A 210 -0.08 8.02 10.89
CA THR A 210 0.56 6.70 10.82
C THR A 210 0.99 6.22 12.20
N LEU A 211 1.64 7.09 12.98
CA LEU A 211 2.12 6.77 14.33
C LEU A 211 1.00 6.67 15.37
N LYS A 212 -0.11 7.37 15.16
CA LYS A 212 -1.22 7.35 16.12
C LYS A 212 -2.09 6.10 16.00
N ASP A 213 -2.10 5.43 14.87
CA ASP A 213 -3.05 4.33 14.59
C ASP A 213 -4.52 4.77 14.81
N THR A 214 -4.96 5.74 13.98
CA THR A 214 -6.26 6.42 14.14
C THR A 214 -7.47 5.52 13.95
N ASP A 215 -7.31 4.35 13.33
CA ASP A 215 -8.41 3.41 13.06
C ASP A 215 -8.73 2.52 14.26
N ARG A 216 -8.01 2.69 15.36
CA ARG A 216 -8.22 1.92 16.58
C ARG A 216 -9.28 2.60 17.45
N GLU A 217 -10.52 2.18 17.34
CA GLU A 217 -11.55 2.54 18.33
C GLU A 217 -11.18 1.94 19.67
N SER A 218 -10.79 2.77 20.61
CA SER A 218 -10.50 2.33 21.98
C SER A 218 -11.05 3.32 22.99
N SER A 219 -11.62 2.78 24.08
CA SER A 219 -11.99 3.61 25.22
C SER A 219 -10.78 4.38 25.77
N LYS A 220 -11.00 5.55 26.38
CA LYS A 220 -9.92 6.32 27.01
C LYS A 220 -9.09 5.49 27.99
N LEU A 221 -9.74 4.56 28.72
CA LEU A 221 -9.09 3.65 29.66
C LEU A 221 -8.21 2.63 28.96
N ALA A 222 -8.64 2.06 27.83
CA ALA A 222 -7.83 1.13 27.05
C ALA A 222 -6.62 1.84 26.43
N SER A 223 -6.79 3.07 25.97
CA SER A 223 -5.70 3.89 25.45
C SER A 223 -4.66 4.23 26.54
N ALA A 224 -5.12 4.57 27.76
CA ALA A 224 -4.23 4.83 28.89
C ALA A 224 -3.48 3.56 29.34
N LYS A 225 -4.18 2.41 29.44
CA LYS A 225 -3.52 1.12 29.74
C LYS A 225 -2.43 0.79 28.72
N ARG A 226 -2.69 0.95 27.43
CA ARG A 226 -1.70 0.71 26.37
C ARG A 226 -0.50 1.66 26.46
N LEU A 227 -0.72 2.91 26.80
CA LEU A 227 0.36 3.88 26.97
C LEU A 227 1.32 3.48 28.11
N ILE A 228 0.76 2.93 29.19
CA ILE A 228 1.54 2.57 30.39
C ILE A 228 2.15 1.17 30.26
N PHE A 229 1.35 0.19 29.83
CA PHE A 229 1.72 -1.24 29.85
C PHE A 229 2.12 -1.80 28.48
N GLY A 230 1.96 -1.02 27.41
CA GLY A 230 2.20 -1.45 26.04
C GLY A 230 1.00 -2.22 25.42
N SER A 231 1.11 -2.49 24.15
CA SER A 231 0.29 -3.52 23.49
C SER A 231 1.24 -4.58 22.95
N SER A 232 1.02 -5.82 23.30
CA SER A 232 1.73 -6.96 22.72
C SER A 232 1.15 -7.37 21.36
N GLU A 233 0.15 -6.66 20.87
CA GLU A 233 -0.56 -7.01 19.64
C GLU A 233 0.04 -6.23 18.47
N TYR A 234 0.85 -6.92 17.71
CA TYR A 234 1.25 -6.49 16.37
C TYR A 234 0.06 -6.72 15.41
N ASP A 235 -0.01 -5.94 14.37
CA ASP A 235 -1.15 -5.96 13.44
C ASP A 235 -0.65 -5.80 11.99
N GLU A 236 0.57 -6.21 11.78
CA GLU A 236 1.17 -6.34 10.47
C GLU A 236 1.48 -7.79 10.20
N GLY A 237 1.33 -8.23 8.96
CA GLY A 237 1.53 -9.63 8.61
C GLY A 237 1.68 -9.87 7.12
N TYR A 238 1.84 -11.13 6.81
CA TYR A 238 1.97 -11.63 5.44
C TYR A 238 0.85 -12.62 5.15
N VAL A 239 0.32 -12.61 3.93
CA VAL A 239 -0.77 -13.51 3.52
C VAL A 239 -0.21 -14.87 3.11
N ILE A 240 -0.83 -15.93 3.59
CA ILE A 240 -0.52 -17.30 3.15
C ILE A 240 -0.86 -17.47 1.67
N GLY A 241 0.06 -18.03 0.91
CA GLY A 241 -0.03 -18.10 -0.55
C GLY A 241 0.54 -16.89 -1.29
N GLY A 242 1.03 -15.88 -0.56
CA GLY A 242 1.60 -14.64 -1.11
C GLY A 242 0.61 -13.79 -1.87
N MET A 243 1.11 -12.76 -2.52
CA MET A 243 0.27 -11.89 -3.35
C MET A 243 -0.30 -12.64 -4.56
N GLU A 244 0.44 -13.59 -5.13
CA GLU A 244 -0.03 -14.43 -6.23
C GLU A 244 -1.31 -15.19 -5.88
N GLY A 245 -1.31 -15.90 -4.75
CA GLY A 245 -2.48 -16.65 -4.29
C GLY A 245 -3.66 -15.75 -3.92
N LEU A 246 -3.40 -14.61 -3.32
CA LEU A 246 -4.45 -13.66 -2.95
C LEU A 246 -5.13 -13.04 -4.17
N ILE A 247 -4.34 -12.56 -5.15
CA ILE A 247 -4.92 -11.94 -6.34
C ILE A 247 -5.68 -12.94 -7.21
N LYS A 248 -5.16 -14.18 -7.33
CA LYS A 248 -5.86 -15.26 -8.00
C LYS A 248 -7.27 -15.47 -7.42
N ARG A 249 -7.40 -15.53 -6.09
CA ARG A 249 -8.70 -15.67 -5.42
C ARG A 249 -9.61 -14.47 -5.66
N VAL A 250 -9.08 -13.24 -5.71
CA VAL A 250 -9.88 -12.05 -6.04
C VAL A 250 -10.44 -12.16 -7.46
N ILE A 251 -9.60 -12.49 -8.44
CA ILE A 251 -10.00 -12.66 -9.86
C ILE A 251 -11.03 -13.78 -10.01
N GLU A 252 -10.82 -14.92 -9.33
CA GLU A 252 -11.76 -16.06 -9.37
C GLU A 252 -13.11 -15.76 -8.70
N THR A 253 -13.21 -14.71 -7.89
CA THR A 253 -14.46 -14.33 -7.20
C THR A 253 -15.24 -13.25 -7.95
N ILE A 254 -14.61 -12.51 -8.85
CA ILE A 254 -15.25 -11.45 -9.64
C ILE A 254 -16.06 -12.10 -10.77
N ASP A 255 -17.36 -11.79 -10.85
CA ASP A 255 -18.24 -12.15 -11.97
C ASP A 255 -18.20 -11.06 -13.06
N GLY A 256 -17.28 -11.19 -14.02
CA GLY A 256 -17.09 -10.16 -15.05
C GLY A 256 -16.10 -10.59 -16.12
N ASP A 257 -15.83 -9.69 -17.04
CA ASP A 257 -14.90 -9.93 -18.13
C ASP A 257 -13.67 -9.01 -18.01
N TYR A 258 -12.55 -9.41 -18.63
CA TYR A 258 -11.37 -8.57 -18.73
C TYR A 258 -10.68 -8.71 -20.09
N VAL A 259 -10.04 -7.61 -20.51
CA VAL A 259 -9.18 -7.53 -21.71
C VAL A 259 -7.78 -7.17 -21.29
N LEU A 260 -6.79 -7.92 -21.76
CA LEU A 260 -5.36 -7.67 -21.53
C LEU A 260 -4.68 -7.09 -22.77
N ASN A 261 -3.46 -6.55 -22.60
CA ASN A 261 -2.70 -5.89 -23.67
C ASN A 261 -3.51 -4.78 -24.36
N ALA A 262 -4.36 -4.10 -23.61
CA ALA A 262 -5.34 -3.15 -24.09
C ALA A 262 -5.12 -1.77 -23.43
N PRO A 263 -4.14 -0.98 -23.86
CA PRO A 263 -3.91 0.35 -23.31
C PRO A 263 -5.08 1.28 -23.62
N VAL A 264 -5.57 1.98 -22.61
CA VAL A 264 -6.51 3.09 -22.78
C VAL A 264 -5.72 4.29 -23.29
N GLU A 265 -6.06 4.77 -24.47
CA GLU A 265 -5.38 5.86 -25.17
C GLU A 265 -6.08 7.20 -24.91
N GLN A 266 -7.43 7.17 -24.84
CA GLN A 266 -8.21 8.38 -24.64
C GLN A 266 -9.53 8.06 -23.92
N ILE A 267 -9.96 8.97 -23.06
CA ILE A 267 -11.31 9.02 -22.46
C ILE A 267 -12.04 10.20 -23.09
N HIS A 268 -13.20 9.94 -23.68
CA HIS A 268 -13.98 10.92 -24.42
C HIS A 268 -15.06 11.55 -23.55
N GLU A 269 -15.07 12.86 -23.52
CA GLU A 269 -16.05 13.67 -22.81
C GLU A 269 -16.82 14.52 -23.82
N GLN A 270 -18.13 14.65 -23.61
CA GLN A 270 -18.98 15.60 -24.31
C GLN A 270 -19.97 16.21 -23.33
N ASP A 271 -20.08 17.54 -23.36
CA ASP A 271 -21.03 18.31 -22.52
C ASP A 271 -20.92 18.01 -21.01
N GLY A 272 -19.70 17.73 -20.54
CA GLY A 272 -19.40 17.44 -19.13
C GLY A 272 -19.69 15.99 -18.72
N GLY A 273 -20.03 15.10 -19.64
CA GLY A 273 -20.27 13.68 -19.40
C GLY A 273 -19.37 12.76 -20.20
N ILE A 274 -19.13 11.56 -19.70
CA ILE A 274 -18.43 10.52 -20.45
C ILE A 274 -19.31 9.99 -21.57
N ILE A 275 -18.73 9.84 -22.76
CA ILE A 275 -19.36 9.18 -23.91
C ILE A 275 -18.65 7.91 -24.35
N GLY A 276 -17.43 7.65 -23.84
CA GLY A 276 -16.69 6.42 -24.16
C GLY A 276 -15.18 6.58 -23.98
N LEU A 277 -14.45 5.61 -24.51
CA LEU A 277 -12.99 5.57 -24.47
C LEU A 277 -12.41 4.93 -25.74
N THR A 278 -11.17 5.27 -26.07
CA THR A 278 -10.37 4.57 -27.10
C THR A 278 -9.37 3.64 -26.43
N VAL A 279 -9.40 2.37 -26.83
CA VAL A 279 -8.57 1.29 -26.31
C VAL A 279 -7.87 0.59 -27.47
N ALA A 280 -6.55 0.64 -27.52
CA ALA A 280 -5.75 0.02 -28.59
C ALA A 280 -6.31 0.31 -30.01
N GLY A 281 -6.68 1.58 -30.26
CA GLY A 281 -7.25 2.05 -31.53
C GLY A 281 -8.74 1.76 -31.74
N THR A 282 -9.40 1.05 -30.82
CA THR A 282 -10.83 0.74 -30.89
C THR A 282 -11.65 1.69 -30.01
N HIS A 283 -12.69 2.30 -30.55
CA HIS A 283 -13.61 3.12 -29.79
C HIS A 283 -14.69 2.26 -29.11
N ILE A 284 -14.91 2.49 -27.81
CA ILE A 284 -15.92 1.82 -26.99
C ILE A 284 -16.82 2.91 -26.40
N GLU A 285 -18.09 2.92 -26.78
CA GLU A 285 -19.10 3.83 -26.22
C GLU A 285 -19.52 3.34 -24.84
N HIS A 286 -19.44 4.18 -23.83
CA HIS A 286 -19.93 3.89 -22.49
C HIS A 286 -20.06 5.17 -21.65
N SER A 287 -21.03 5.21 -20.74
CA SER A 287 -21.33 6.40 -19.93
C SER A 287 -20.80 6.34 -18.49
N THR A 288 -20.25 5.21 -18.08
CA THR A 288 -19.74 4.99 -16.71
C THR A 288 -18.40 4.31 -16.71
N ILE A 289 -17.39 5.03 -16.29
CA ILE A 289 -16.01 4.56 -16.23
C ILE A 289 -15.45 4.75 -14.82
N VAL A 290 -14.83 3.71 -14.26
CA VAL A 290 -14.00 3.81 -13.07
C VAL A 290 -12.54 3.64 -13.46
N SER A 291 -11.76 4.70 -13.33
CA SER A 291 -10.34 4.67 -13.70
C SER A 291 -9.44 4.36 -12.50
N ASN A 292 -8.67 3.30 -12.63
CA ASN A 292 -7.52 2.97 -11.76
C ASN A 292 -6.19 3.31 -12.46
N ILE A 293 -6.24 4.08 -13.53
CA ILE A 293 -5.05 4.68 -14.15
C ILE A 293 -4.55 5.76 -13.18
N PRO A 294 -3.24 5.80 -12.86
CA PRO A 294 -2.72 6.78 -11.94
C PRO A 294 -3.04 8.23 -12.33
N LEU A 295 -3.44 9.06 -11.35
CA LEU A 295 -3.81 10.45 -11.56
C LEU A 295 -2.74 11.27 -12.27
N TRP A 296 -1.45 11.01 -12.00
CA TRP A 296 -0.33 11.67 -12.70
C TRP A 296 -0.18 11.30 -14.18
N SER A 297 -1.06 10.46 -14.71
CA SER A 297 -1.10 10.07 -16.11
C SER A 297 -2.44 10.40 -16.79
N MET A 298 -3.44 10.83 -16.01
CA MET A 298 -4.80 11.06 -16.51
C MET A 298 -4.88 12.28 -17.45
N ASP A 299 -4.07 13.30 -17.21
CA ASP A 299 -3.97 14.50 -18.07
C ASP A 299 -3.64 14.18 -19.52
N LYS A 300 -2.96 13.05 -19.78
CA LYS A 300 -2.54 12.61 -21.12
C LYS A 300 -3.64 11.90 -21.89
N ILE A 301 -4.62 11.33 -21.18
CA ILE A 301 -5.67 10.49 -21.77
C ILE A 301 -7.05 11.12 -21.69
N VAL A 302 -7.28 12.06 -20.77
CA VAL A 302 -8.53 12.81 -20.68
C VAL A 302 -8.38 14.10 -21.45
N GLN A 303 -9.08 14.20 -22.58
CA GLN A 303 -9.16 15.43 -23.35
C GLN A 303 -10.53 16.06 -23.10
N SER A 304 -10.55 17.24 -22.53
CA SER A 304 -11.78 17.98 -22.27
C SER A 304 -11.67 19.41 -22.81
N THR A 305 -12.76 19.88 -23.35
CA THR A 305 -12.93 21.28 -23.76
C THR A 305 -13.33 22.19 -22.59
N LEU A 306 -13.70 21.60 -21.44
CA LEU A 306 -14.09 22.33 -20.25
C LEU A 306 -12.84 22.70 -19.43
N GLY A 307 -12.58 23.98 -19.25
CA GLY A 307 -11.40 24.47 -18.54
C GLY A 307 -11.27 23.91 -17.12
N THR A 308 -12.38 23.79 -16.38
CA THR A 308 -12.38 23.20 -15.01
C THR A 308 -11.95 21.76 -14.97
N THR A 309 -12.28 20.98 -15.99
CA THR A 309 -11.86 19.58 -16.12
C THR A 309 -10.37 19.48 -16.42
N GLN A 310 -9.88 20.31 -17.34
CA GLN A 310 -8.47 20.35 -17.68
C GLN A 310 -7.63 20.75 -16.47
N GLU A 311 -7.99 21.83 -15.76
CA GLU A 311 -7.32 22.29 -14.53
C GLU A 311 -7.29 21.19 -13.46
N PHE A 312 -8.37 20.40 -13.33
CA PHE A 312 -8.41 19.29 -12.39
C PHE A 312 -7.32 18.26 -12.70
N PHE A 313 -7.22 17.74 -13.93
CA PHE A 313 -6.25 16.73 -14.27
C PHE A 313 -4.82 17.27 -14.33
N GLU A 314 -4.60 18.48 -14.81
CA GLU A 314 -3.29 19.17 -14.77
C GLU A 314 -2.77 19.32 -13.34
N ARG A 315 -3.63 19.70 -12.40
CA ARG A 315 -3.25 19.78 -10.98
C ARG A 315 -2.72 18.45 -10.45
N TRP A 316 -3.37 17.34 -10.80
CA TRP A 316 -3.00 16.03 -10.29
C TRP A 316 -1.94 15.31 -11.10
N SER A 317 -1.59 15.82 -12.27
CA SER A 317 -0.43 15.31 -13.04
C SER A 317 0.90 15.55 -12.33
N THR A 318 0.94 16.51 -11.39
CA THR A 318 2.12 16.84 -10.58
C THR A 318 2.34 15.93 -9.39
N ILE A 319 1.45 14.97 -9.13
CA ILE A 319 1.66 14.00 -8.05
C ILE A 319 2.98 13.25 -8.22
N GLU A 320 3.80 13.30 -7.19
CA GLU A 320 5.04 12.54 -7.13
C GLU A 320 4.79 11.12 -6.62
N PRO A 321 5.02 10.08 -7.44
CA PRO A 321 4.88 8.70 -7.01
C PRO A 321 6.11 8.22 -6.24
N THR A 322 5.90 7.22 -5.39
CA THR A 322 7.00 6.51 -4.72
C THR A 322 7.72 5.58 -5.69
N ARG A 323 9.01 5.37 -5.44
CA ARG A 323 9.83 4.35 -6.09
C ARG A 323 10.50 3.49 -5.03
N GLY A 324 10.55 2.20 -5.24
CA GLY A 324 11.18 1.26 -4.32
C GLY A 324 12.13 0.31 -5.03
N VAL A 325 13.14 -0.15 -4.31
CA VAL A 325 14.00 -1.26 -4.75
C VAL A 325 13.86 -2.38 -3.73
N THR A 326 13.63 -3.58 -4.21
CA THR A 326 13.58 -4.79 -3.39
C THR A 326 14.60 -5.79 -3.92
N LEU A 327 15.43 -6.28 -3.04
CA LEU A 327 16.35 -7.38 -3.30
C LEU A 327 15.83 -8.63 -2.62
N TRP A 328 15.59 -9.66 -3.41
CA TRP A 328 15.21 -10.99 -2.97
C TRP A 328 16.44 -11.88 -2.94
N LEU A 329 16.64 -12.57 -1.84
CA LEU A 329 17.72 -13.55 -1.64
C LEU A 329 17.09 -14.89 -1.30
N GLY A 330 17.27 -15.88 -2.19
CA GLY A 330 17.04 -17.28 -1.90
C GLY A 330 18.28 -17.88 -1.28
N LEU A 331 18.16 -18.39 -0.06
CA LEU A 331 19.26 -18.98 0.69
C LEU A 331 19.13 -20.50 0.72
N ASN A 332 20.26 -21.22 0.57
CA ASN A 332 20.28 -22.69 0.59
C ASN A 332 20.02 -23.31 1.96
N LYS A 333 19.89 -22.48 2.99
CA LYS A 333 19.48 -22.86 4.35
C LYS A 333 18.91 -21.66 5.12
N THR A 334 18.28 -21.91 6.27
CA THR A 334 17.83 -20.87 7.19
C THR A 334 19.02 -20.17 7.85
N VAL A 335 19.07 -18.85 7.73
CA VAL A 335 20.10 -17.96 8.30
C VAL A 335 19.49 -16.89 9.21
N ILE A 336 18.35 -16.31 8.83
CA ILE A 336 17.64 -15.25 9.58
C ILE A 336 16.46 -15.82 10.36
N GLY A 337 15.84 -16.88 9.86
CA GLY A 337 14.54 -17.40 10.31
C GLY A 337 14.50 -18.08 11.68
N ASP A 338 15.60 -18.08 12.46
CA ASP A 338 15.58 -18.39 13.89
C ASP A 338 14.87 -17.30 14.71
N ARG A 339 14.68 -16.12 14.11
CA ARG A 339 13.98 -14.95 14.64
C ARG A 339 12.57 -14.88 14.04
N LYS A 340 11.73 -15.84 14.39
CA LYS A 340 10.38 -16.04 13.87
C LYS A 340 9.68 -14.71 13.56
N ASN A 341 9.28 -14.56 12.29
CA ASN A 341 8.36 -13.51 11.82
C ASN A 341 8.73 -12.08 12.25
N ARG A 342 10.00 -11.75 12.42
CA ARG A 342 10.40 -10.38 12.78
C ARG A 342 10.77 -9.56 11.56
N VAL A 343 10.37 -8.30 11.59
CA VAL A 343 10.83 -7.31 10.63
C VAL A 343 12.04 -6.59 11.23
N LEU A 344 13.15 -6.66 10.52
CA LEU A 344 14.40 -6.04 10.92
C LEU A 344 14.55 -4.71 10.20
N VAL A 345 14.85 -3.66 10.95
CA VAL A 345 15.00 -2.30 10.42
C VAL A 345 16.38 -1.77 10.70
N HIS A 346 17.06 -1.33 9.64
CA HIS A 346 18.35 -0.65 9.72
C HIS A 346 18.16 0.79 9.26
N PRO A 347 18.33 1.77 10.13
CA PRO A 347 18.03 3.16 9.78
C PRO A 347 19.06 3.82 8.87
N ASN A 348 20.30 3.30 8.79
CA ASN A 348 21.35 3.92 7.98
C ASN A 348 22.21 2.90 7.21
N PRO A 349 22.09 2.79 5.89
CA PRO A 349 20.97 3.31 5.08
C PRO A 349 19.66 2.66 5.51
N ASN A 350 18.56 3.39 5.33
CA ASN A 350 17.25 2.89 5.78
C ASN A 350 16.78 1.72 4.92
N ARG A 351 16.70 0.54 5.50
CA ARG A 351 16.30 -0.70 4.84
C ARG A 351 15.57 -1.62 5.78
N TRP A 352 14.70 -2.40 5.21
CA TRP A 352 13.89 -3.40 5.87
C TRP A 352 14.27 -4.77 5.38
N ILE A 353 14.48 -5.70 6.32
CA ILE A 353 14.90 -7.07 6.03
C ILE A 353 13.84 -7.99 6.64
N VAL A 354 13.30 -8.88 5.83
CA VAL A 354 12.23 -9.77 6.24
C VAL A 354 12.49 -11.17 5.69
N SER A 355 12.50 -12.17 6.54
CA SER A 355 12.46 -13.58 6.12
C SER A 355 11.02 -13.94 5.78
N ILE A 356 10.66 -13.89 4.51
CA ILE A 356 9.29 -14.16 4.04
C ILE A 356 8.89 -15.61 4.28
N SER A 357 9.82 -16.54 4.09
CA SER A 357 9.59 -17.97 4.34
C SER A 357 9.33 -18.30 5.82
N SER A 358 9.62 -17.38 6.75
CA SER A 358 9.22 -17.54 8.15
C SER A 358 7.72 -17.29 8.36
N PHE A 359 7.07 -16.52 7.49
CA PHE A 359 5.61 -16.31 7.49
C PHE A 359 4.91 -17.39 6.67
N ASP A 360 5.39 -17.62 5.46
CA ASP A 360 4.84 -18.62 4.54
C ASP A 360 5.94 -19.54 4.01
N PRO A 361 6.14 -20.72 4.63
CA PRO A 361 7.17 -21.66 4.18
C PRO A 361 7.01 -22.13 2.74
N SER A 362 5.81 -21.99 2.15
CA SER A 362 5.55 -22.43 0.77
C SER A 362 6.22 -21.55 -0.28
N CYS A 363 6.75 -20.38 0.09
CA CYS A 363 7.45 -19.48 -0.83
C CYS A 363 8.91 -19.87 -1.10
N ALA A 364 9.43 -20.89 -0.42
CA ALA A 364 10.79 -21.38 -0.61
C ALA A 364 10.83 -22.92 -0.67
N PRO A 365 11.81 -23.51 -1.34
CA PRO A 365 12.03 -24.97 -1.28
C PRO A 365 12.29 -25.42 0.16
N LYS A 366 11.91 -26.67 0.47
CA LYS A 366 12.05 -27.23 1.82
C LYS A 366 13.48 -27.11 2.36
N GLY A 367 13.62 -26.51 3.53
CA GLY A 367 14.91 -26.31 4.21
C GLY A 367 15.68 -25.07 3.73
N LYS A 368 15.16 -24.32 2.77
CA LYS A 368 15.71 -23.07 2.26
C LYS A 368 14.98 -21.88 2.84
N GLU A 369 15.53 -20.67 2.64
CA GLU A 369 14.97 -19.45 3.16
C GLU A 369 14.83 -18.39 2.05
N LEU A 370 13.72 -17.67 2.02
CA LEU A 370 13.51 -16.49 1.18
C LEU A 370 13.54 -15.24 2.04
N VAL A 371 14.47 -14.35 1.72
CA VAL A 371 14.65 -13.06 2.39
C VAL A 371 14.38 -11.92 1.43
N ALA A 372 13.57 -10.96 1.85
CA ALA A 372 13.38 -9.69 1.16
C ALA A 372 14.11 -8.56 1.88
N ILE A 373 14.81 -7.73 1.12
CA ILE A 373 15.42 -6.49 1.59
C ILE A 373 14.82 -5.35 0.77
N ALA A 374 14.17 -4.38 1.41
CA ALA A 374 13.49 -3.29 0.73
C ALA A 374 14.03 -1.92 1.14
N MET A 375 14.13 -1.03 0.17
CA MET A 375 14.46 0.39 0.33
C MET A 375 13.56 1.24 -0.56
N ILE A 376 13.32 2.49 -0.17
CA ILE A 376 12.84 3.51 -1.11
C ILE A 376 14.01 3.91 -1.99
N ALA A 377 13.77 4.04 -3.29
CA ALA A 377 14.83 4.43 -4.23
C ALA A 377 15.29 5.87 -3.99
N GLU A 378 16.57 6.05 -3.78
CA GLU A 378 17.17 7.37 -3.63
C GLU A 378 17.37 8.03 -5.02
N PRO A 379 17.02 9.32 -5.15
CA PRO A 379 17.21 10.04 -6.41
C PRO A 379 18.68 9.98 -6.89
N GLY A 380 18.89 9.75 -8.18
CA GLY A 380 20.22 9.76 -8.80
C GLY A 380 21.05 8.50 -8.61
N LYS A 381 20.59 7.52 -7.80
CA LYS A 381 21.29 6.24 -7.63
C LYS A 381 20.75 5.17 -8.57
N SER A 382 21.67 4.37 -9.10
CA SER A 382 21.36 3.19 -9.91
C SER A 382 20.82 2.04 -9.08
N VAL A 383 20.27 1.03 -9.71
CA VAL A 383 19.82 -0.22 -9.05
C VAL A 383 21.00 -0.93 -8.38
N ASP A 384 22.15 -0.99 -9.04
CA ASP A 384 23.36 -1.65 -8.53
C ASP A 384 23.91 -0.95 -7.28
N GLU A 385 23.83 0.38 -7.23
CA GLU A 385 24.17 1.13 -6.02
C GLU A 385 23.25 0.79 -4.87
N HIS A 386 21.93 0.69 -5.12
CA HIS A 386 20.96 0.25 -4.09
C HIS A 386 21.23 -1.19 -3.63
N ILE A 387 21.50 -2.13 -4.54
CA ILE A 387 21.87 -3.51 -4.20
C ILE A 387 23.13 -3.52 -3.32
N SER A 388 24.13 -2.72 -3.72
CA SER A 388 25.38 -2.59 -2.94
C SER A 388 25.11 -2.03 -1.52
N MET A 389 24.23 -1.05 -1.40
CA MET A 389 23.79 -0.50 -0.11
C MET A 389 23.01 -1.55 0.72
N MET A 390 22.17 -2.36 0.11
CA MET A 390 21.42 -3.41 0.78
C MET A 390 22.33 -4.51 1.31
N LYS A 391 23.28 -4.97 0.52
CA LYS A 391 24.26 -6.00 0.87
C LYS A 391 25.40 -5.48 1.77
N GLY A 392 25.76 -4.21 1.63
CA GLY A 392 26.90 -3.58 2.31
C GLY A 392 26.70 -3.47 3.81
N ASN A 393 27.52 -2.65 4.43
CA ASN A 393 27.76 -2.37 5.88
C ASN A 393 26.77 -2.82 6.97
N GLY A 394 25.77 -3.61 6.69
CA GLY A 394 24.80 -4.10 7.68
C GLY A 394 24.49 -5.58 7.50
N LEU A 395 24.30 -6.08 6.26
CA LEU A 395 23.89 -7.46 6.09
C LEU A 395 24.97 -8.45 6.55
N ALA A 396 26.16 -8.35 5.99
CA ALA A 396 27.28 -9.24 6.34
C ALA A 396 27.78 -9.03 7.78
N LYS A 397 27.73 -7.79 8.31
CA LYS A 397 28.10 -7.51 9.69
C LYS A 397 27.16 -8.18 10.70
N TYR A 398 25.86 -8.17 10.44
CA TYR A 398 24.84 -8.67 11.38
C TYR A 398 24.41 -10.10 11.09
N TYR A 399 24.63 -10.57 9.87
CA TYR A 399 24.41 -11.94 9.46
C TYR A 399 25.70 -12.49 8.82
N PRO A 400 26.71 -12.82 9.64
CA PRO A 400 27.96 -13.35 9.14
C PRO A 400 27.68 -14.56 8.27
N ARG A 401 28.32 -14.61 7.10
CA ARG A 401 28.18 -15.70 6.13
C ARG A 401 26.83 -15.79 5.39
N ILE A 402 25.88 -14.84 5.53
CA ILE A 402 24.64 -14.89 4.73
C ILE A 402 24.97 -14.92 3.23
N LEU A 403 26.00 -14.18 2.80
CA LEU A 403 26.42 -14.12 1.40
C LEU A 403 26.95 -15.46 0.88
N ASP A 404 27.47 -16.33 1.74
CA ASP A 404 27.97 -17.66 1.39
C ASP A 404 26.82 -18.64 1.08
N HIS A 405 25.59 -18.28 1.41
CA HIS A 405 24.40 -19.13 1.29
C HIS A 405 23.41 -18.66 0.24
N ILE A 406 23.71 -17.59 -0.50
CA ILE A 406 22.86 -17.11 -1.58
C ILE A 406 22.95 -18.08 -2.75
N GLU A 407 21.81 -18.62 -3.19
CA GLU A 407 21.67 -19.40 -4.41
C GLU A 407 20.76 -18.73 -5.45
N MET A 408 19.89 -17.81 -5.03
CA MET A 408 19.08 -16.96 -5.90
C MET A 408 19.21 -15.50 -5.45
N GLU A 409 19.44 -14.63 -6.40
CA GLU A 409 19.44 -13.18 -6.23
C GLU A 409 18.57 -12.54 -7.29
N HIS A 410 17.57 -11.79 -6.85
CA HIS A 410 16.63 -11.15 -7.77
C HIS A 410 16.30 -9.74 -7.28
N ALA A 411 16.65 -8.74 -8.11
CA ALA A 411 16.36 -7.34 -7.82
C ALA A 411 15.12 -6.88 -8.58
N GLN A 412 14.29 -6.12 -7.90
CA GLN A 412 13.09 -5.51 -8.48
C GLN A 412 13.13 -4.00 -8.25
N VAL A 413 12.68 -3.26 -9.25
CA VAL A 413 12.38 -1.83 -9.12
C VAL A 413 10.89 -1.64 -9.27
N SER A 414 10.27 -1.09 -8.24
CA SER A 414 8.85 -0.75 -8.25
C SER A 414 8.72 0.74 -8.54
N TYR A 415 8.24 1.07 -9.74
CA TYR A 415 8.01 2.45 -10.16
C TYR A 415 6.56 2.84 -9.92
N ALA A 416 6.36 4.07 -9.41
CA ALA A 416 5.04 4.70 -9.39
C ALA A 416 3.94 3.85 -8.70
N THR A 417 4.25 3.30 -7.52
CA THR A 417 3.34 2.37 -6.84
C THR A 417 2.22 3.06 -6.06
N ARG A 418 2.46 4.29 -5.60
CA ARG A 418 1.51 5.13 -4.84
C ARG A 418 2.03 6.56 -4.75
N ALA A 419 1.15 7.50 -4.40
CA ALA A 419 1.56 8.86 -4.12
C ALA A 419 2.49 8.93 -2.89
N LYS A 420 3.52 9.78 -2.93
CA LYS A 420 4.31 10.14 -1.74
C LYS A 420 3.42 10.89 -0.76
N LEU A 421 3.66 10.73 0.54
CA LEU A 421 2.92 11.46 1.58
C LEU A 421 3.69 12.72 2.01
N ILE A 422 3.72 13.70 1.13
CA ILE A 422 4.42 14.99 1.32
C ILE A 422 3.42 16.15 1.48
N PRO A 423 3.83 17.33 1.97
CA PRO A 423 3.03 18.55 1.95
C PRO A 423 2.45 18.84 0.56
N GLY A 424 1.19 19.24 0.49
CA GLY A 424 0.45 19.47 -0.77
C GLY A 424 -0.05 18.20 -1.48
N GLN A 425 0.30 17.02 -0.98
CA GLN A 425 -0.03 15.72 -1.56
C GLN A 425 -0.56 14.71 -0.51
N THR A 426 -1.11 15.22 0.59
CA THR A 426 -1.71 14.41 1.65
C THR A 426 -3.08 13.86 1.22
N ASP A 427 -3.67 12.97 2.01
CA ASP A 427 -5.03 12.50 1.78
C ASP A 427 -6.09 13.61 1.85
N LEU A 428 -5.79 14.71 2.54
CA LEU A 428 -6.64 15.91 2.58
C LEU A 428 -6.57 16.76 1.30
N ASP A 429 -5.47 16.65 0.58
CA ASP A 429 -5.24 17.41 -0.66
C ASP A 429 -5.73 16.63 -1.88
N ARG A 430 -5.60 15.30 -1.87
CA ARG A 430 -5.94 14.42 -3.00
C ARG A 430 -7.45 14.32 -3.21
N PRO A 431 -7.91 14.12 -4.47
CA PRO A 431 -9.33 14.08 -4.78
C PRO A 431 -10.02 12.82 -4.26
N GLY A 432 -11.31 12.94 -3.99
CA GLY A 432 -12.20 11.80 -3.79
C GLY A 432 -12.47 11.03 -5.09
N PRO A 433 -13.41 10.09 -5.08
CA PRO A 433 -13.67 9.24 -6.24
C PRO A 433 -14.32 9.96 -7.42
N ARG A 434 -15.00 11.09 -7.20
CA ARG A 434 -15.67 11.85 -8.26
C ARG A 434 -14.70 12.78 -8.98
N THR A 435 -14.84 12.87 -10.29
CA THR A 435 -14.17 13.86 -11.12
C THR A 435 -15.15 14.96 -11.55
N PRO A 436 -14.69 16.03 -12.18
CA PRO A 436 -15.58 17.03 -12.79
C PRO A 436 -16.40 16.48 -13.97
N ILE A 437 -16.03 15.31 -14.53
CA ILE A 437 -16.73 14.67 -15.65
C ILE A 437 -17.78 13.71 -15.09
N LYS A 438 -19.03 13.93 -15.41
CA LYS A 438 -20.13 13.03 -15.01
C LYS A 438 -19.89 11.63 -15.61
N GLY A 439 -20.00 10.61 -14.79
CA GLY A 439 -19.78 9.20 -15.19
C GLY A 439 -18.32 8.76 -15.15
N LEU A 440 -17.35 9.66 -14.89
CA LEU A 440 -15.95 9.30 -14.66
C LEU A 440 -15.61 9.34 -13.18
N TYR A 441 -15.24 8.18 -12.65
CA TYR A 441 -14.77 8.00 -11.27
C TYR A 441 -13.31 7.55 -11.26
N ILE A 442 -12.61 7.83 -10.18
CA ILE A 442 -11.19 7.48 -10.00
C ILE A 442 -10.99 6.67 -8.74
N VAL A 443 -10.13 5.67 -8.82
CA VAL A 443 -9.71 4.82 -7.70
C VAL A 443 -8.21 4.59 -7.74
N GLY A 444 -7.62 4.34 -6.59
CA GLY A 444 -6.20 4.02 -6.50
C GLY A 444 -5.56 4.51 -5.21
N THR A 445 -4.25 4.38 -5.14
CA THR A 445 -3.43 4.81 -4.01
C THR A 445 -3.00 6.28 -4.09
N ASP A 446 -3.47 6.98 -5.08
CA ASP A 446 -3.25 8.40 -5.40
C ASP A 446 -4.52 9.26 -5.20
N THR A 447 -5.65 8.65 -4.88
CA THR A 447 -6.89 9.33 -4.45
C THR A 447 -6.89 9.58 -2.94
N SER A 448 -7.91 10.27 -2.43
CA SER A 448 -8.10 10.46 -0.99
C SER A 448 -8.32 9.12 -0.29
N GLY A 449 -7.83 8.98 0.93
CA GLY A 449 -7.98 7.78 1.74
C GLY A 449 -6.83 7.61 2.72
N SER A 450 -7.11 6.98 3.85
CA SER A 450 -6.12 6.77 4.90
C SER A 450 -5.38 5.45 4.76
N GLY A 451 -4.17 5.40 5.30
CA GLY A 451 -3.34 4.21 5.29
C GLY A 451 -2.35 4.17 4.12
N VAL A 452 -1.76 3.01 3.90
CA VAL A 452 -0.67 2.83 2.95
C VAL A 452 -0.99 1.67 2.01
N GLY A 453 -0.74 1.84 0.73
CA GLY A 453 -0.83 0.79 -0.28
C GLY A 453 -2.23 0.15 -0.34
N LEU A 454 -2.34 -1.14 -0.06
CA LEU A 454 -3.59 -1.90 -0.16
C LEU A 454 -4.70 -1.39 0.78
N GLN A 455 -4.36 -0.80 1.94
CA GLN A 455 -5.35 -0.19 2.83
C GLN A 455 -6.04 1.00 2.16
N GLN A 456 -5.26 1.82 1.47
CA GLN A 456 -5.76 2.98 0.74
C GLN A 456 -6.52 2.56 -0.52
N ALA A 457 -6.01 1.58 -1.27
CA ALA A 457 -6.71 1.05 -2.44
C ALA A 457 -8.11 0.51 -2.08
N ALA A 458 -8.24 -0.20 -0.95
CA ALA A 458 -9.53 -0.70 -0.49
C ALA A 458 -10.49 0.41 -0.07
N GLN A 459 -10.01 1.46 0.60
CA GLN A 459 -10.86 2.61 0.95
C GLN A 459 -11.29 3.39 -0.29
N SER A 460 -10.39 3.54 -1.25
CA SER A 460 -10.69 4.21 -2.52
C SER A 460 -11.74 3.44 -3.32
N ALA A 461 -11.63 2.11 -3.39
CA ALA A 461 -12.62 1.25 -4.04
C ALA A 461 -14.00 1.34 -3.37
N ASP A 462 -14.04 1.25 -2.03
CA ASP A 462 -15.28 1.40 -1.25
C ASP A 462 -15.92 2.78 -1.47
N GLY A 463 -15.12 3.85 -1.47
CA GLY A 463 -15.57 5.21 -1.75
C GLY A 463 -16.13 5.39 -3.17
N ALA A 464 -15.54 4.75 -4.18
CA ALA A 464 -16.03 4.82 -5.55
C ALA A 464 -17.36 4.08 -5.72
N VAL A 465 -17.51 2.90 -5.11
CA VAL A 465 -18.77 2.14 -5.16
C VAL A 465 -19.89 2.94 -4.47
N HIS A 466 -19.62 3.57 -3.32
CA HIS A 466 -20.60 4.45 -2.67
C HIS A 466 -20.97 5.65 -3.56
N ALA A 467 -19.99 6.29 -4.21
CA ALA A 467 -20.24 7.41 -5.09
C ALA A 467 -21.12 7.02 -6.29
N LEU A 468 -20.86 5.86 -6.89
CA LEU A 468 -21.66 5.32 -7.99
C LEU A 468 -23.12 5.06 -7.58
N MET A 469 -23.34 4.53 -6.36
CA MET A 469 -24.68 4.28 -5.81
C MET A 469 -25.41 5.60 -5.47
N GLU A 470 -24.73 6.55 -4.83
CA GLU A 470 -25.30 7.85 -4.48
C GLU A 470 -25.70 8.66 -5.72
N ASP A 471 -24.93 8.57 -6.78
CA ASP A 471 -25.20 9.26 -8.05
C ASP A 471 -26.28 8.54 -8.89
N ALA A 472 -26.82 7.43 -8.38
CA ALA A 472 -27.82 6.59 -9.04
C ALA A 472 -27.40 6.15 -10.47
N VAL A 473 -26.10 5.90 -10.63
CA VAL A 473 -25.51 5.46 -11.90
C VAL A 473 -25.58 3.94 -12.02
N ILE A 474 -25.62 3.24 -10.89
CA ILE A 474 -25.70 1.78 -10.78
C ILE A 474 -26.76 1.35 -9.77
#